data_b60f72142837da38a23d280339d63eb2
#
_entry.id   b60f72142837da38a23d280339d63eb2
#
_cell.length_a   1.000
_cell.length_b   1.000
_cell.length_c   1.000
_cell.angle_alpha   90.00
_cell.angle_beta   90.00
_cell.angle_gamma   90.00
#
_symmetry.space_group_name_H-M   'P 1'
#
loop_
_entity.id
_entity.type
_entity.pdbx_description
1 polymer ?
#
loop_
_entity_poly.entity_id
_entity_poly.type
_entity_poly.pdbx_seq_one_letter_code
_entity_poly.pdbx_strand_id
1 'polypeptide(L)'
;MPHNKSASKTAQLLAVLLLCLTTAASAASRPNILWIYIEDMSPWIGCYGDEVNKDSTPTIDQLASQGVKFTRCYVPCPVCSPCRSALITGIHQTTTGLHNHRSSRSPEGAISLPKGVTTVPELFRKAGYETFNAGKDDYNFTYDRSALYSSPIEKSDFAAWRTLSGEKPFFGQIQLFGGKSNARKWPERVDPTSLAPPPYFPDTPLFRKWHAFHFDTVRMTDHDTGKILEALKEDGLLENTLIFWFTDHGNNHSLRAKQFCTESGTHVPLIITGRHEALKAGTTRSELVSALDIPATSLALAGLEVPENFDGNNLFAADHQAREFVISARDRCDYTIDRIRSVRTEDFRYIRNFLTDRPLLQPQYRDKREYTVALRRGHEEGSLPTLVDEIFFGKRPAEELYDLRKDPHEIHNLAGLPEHAAELKRHRAILDNWIKETDDKGQYPESDAGLREVYQQWKDACVNPEYDRIRPGAGQQ
;
A
#
# COMPACT_ATOMS: atom_id res chain seq x y z
N MET A 1 -79.84 30.25 17.65
CA MET A 1 -78.44 30.25 18.02
C MET A 1 -77.68 29.33 17.10
N PRO A 2 -76.82 29.78 16.19
CA PRO A 2 -76.06 28.92 15.33
C PRO A 2 -74.66 28.68 15.92
N HIS A 3 -74.33 27.40 16.17
CA HIS A 3 -73.02 26.91 16.69
C HIS A 3 -71.95 27.01 15.62
N ASN A 4 -70.83 27.53 16.06
CA ASN A 4 -69.60 27.82 15.40
C ASN A 4 -68.86 26.52 14.99
N LYS A 5 -68.86 26.15 13.71
CA LYS A 5 -68.14 24.99 13.11
C LYS A 5 -66.90 25.39 12.32
N SER A 6 -66.41 26.65 12.48
CA SER A 6 -65.31 27.17 11.66
C SER A 6 -63.90 26.96 12.25
N ALA A 7 -63.75 26.70 13.54
CA ALA A 7 -62.44 26.61 14.20
C ALA A 7 -61.71 25.24 14.03
N SER A 8 -62.44 24.17 13.63
CA SER A 8 -61.88 22.82 13.57
C SER A 8 -61.08 22.53 12.27
N LYS A 9 -61.45 23.17 11.13
CA LYS A 9 -60.77 22.91 9.85
C LYS A 9 -59.44 23.63 9.71
N THR A 10 -59.26 24.79 10.33
CA THR A 10 -58.01 25.55 10.28
C THR A 10 -56.92 24.91 11.17
N ALA A 11 -57.31 24.34 12.29
CA ALA A 11 -56.39 23.62 13.16
C ALA A 11 -55.88 22.28 12.54
N GLN A 12 -56.71 21.58 11.78
CA GLN A 12 -56.32 20.35 11.06
C GLN A 12 -55.44 20.67 9.86
N LEU A 13 -55.61 21.79 9.11
CA LEU A 13 -54.69 22.16 8.04
C LEU A 13 -53.33 22.62 8.58
N LEU A 14 -53.26 23.31 9.70
CA LEU A 14 -51.98 23.67 10.31
C LEU A 14 -51.22 22.45 10.85
N ALA A 15 -51.90 21.45 11.40
CA ALA A 15 -51.29 20.22 11.88
C ALA A 15 -50.71 19.34 10.74
N VAL A 16 -51.41 19.32 9.57
CA VAL A 16 -50.90 18.60 8.38
C VAL A 16 -49.73 19.36 7.72
N LEU A 17 -49.72 20.70 7.73
CA LEU A 17 -48.57 21.48 7.24
C LEU A 17 -47.37 21.38 8.16
N LEU A 18 -47.53 21.28 9.49
CA LEU A 18 -46.44 21.04 10.44
C LEU A 18 -45.88 19.62 10.34
N LEU A 19 -46.72 18.60 10.04
CA LEU A 19 -46.27 17.23 9.83
C LEU A 19 -45.49 17.03 8.53
N CYS A 20 -45.78 17.84 7.49
CA CYS A 20 -45.01 17.81 6.23
C CYS A 20 -43.66 18.55 6.30
N LEU A 21 -43.47 19.41 7.31
CA LEU A 21 -42.22 20.15 7.53
C LEU A 21 -41.17 19.38 8.40
N THR A 22 -41.55 18.27 9.01
CA THR A 22 -40.63 17.49 9.88
C THR A 22 -40.05 16.26 9.26
N THR A 23 -40.28 15.97 7.97
CA THR A 23 -39.71 14.82 7.26
C THR A 23 -38.71 15.17 6.16
N ALA A 24 -38.26 16.39 6.10
CA ALA A 24 -36.98 16.68 5.46
C ALA A 24 -35.86 16.41 6.50
N ALA A 25 -35.80 15.18 7.00
CA ALA A 25 -34.52 14.67 7.45
C ALA A 25 -33.61 14.79 6.22
N SER A 26 -32.74 15.80 6.24
CA SER A 26 -31.63 15.88 5.28
C SER A 26 -31.06 14.49 5.17
N ALA A 27 -31.32 13.80 4.07
CA ALA A 27 -30.56 12.59 3.76
C ALA A 27 -29.12 13.06 3.83
N ALA A 28 -28.39 12.64 4.86
CA ALA A 28 -27.00 13.04 5.04
C ALA A 28 -26.32 12.76 3.70
N SER A 29 -25.81 13.80 3.06
CA SER A 29 -25.17 13.64 1.76
C SER A 29 -24.05 12.61 1.95
N ARG A 30 -24.07 11.55 1.12
CA ARG A 30 -23.01 10.52 1.18
C ARG A 30 -21.67 11.21 1.10
N PRO A 31 -20.69 10.84 1.94
CA PRO A 31 -19.39 11.49 1.93
C PRO A 31 -18.63 11.19 0.64
N ASN A 32 -17.80 12.11 0.21
CA ASN A 32 -16.74 11.81 -0.74
C ASN A 32 -15.70 10.92 -0.08
N ILE A 33 -15.11 10.02 -0.86
CA ILE A 33 -13.99 9.19 -0.42
C ILE A 33 -12.76 9.55 -1.25
N LEU A 34 -11.71 9.99 -0.59
CA LEU A 34 -10.45 10.35 -1.23
C LEU A 34 -9.30 9.50 -0.71
N TRP A 35 -8.65 8.75 -1.59
CA TRP A 35 -7.38 8.13 -1.33
C TRP A 35 -6.25 9.08 -1.76
N ILE A 36 -5.49 9.60 -0.81
CA ILE A 36 -4.20 10.23 -1.06
C ILE A 36 -3.18 9.10 -1.00
N TYR A 37 -2.80 8.63 -2.17
CA TYR A 37 -2.03 7.42 -2.36
C TYR A 37 -0.59 7.74 -2.73
N ILE A 38 0.33 7.47 -1.82
CA ILE A 38 1.73 7.83 -1.95
C ILE A 38 2.52 6.66 -2.53
N GLU A 39 3.56 6.92 -3.33
CA GLU A 39 4.49 5.91 -3.81
C GLU A 39 5.75 5.80 -2.95
N ASP A 40 6.19 4.56 -2.69
CA ASP A 40 7.55 4.23 -2.21
C ASP A 40 7.95 4.96 -0.90
N MET A 41 7.08 5.05 0.11
CA MET A 41 7.35 5.86 1.30
C MET A 41 7.24 5.05 2.59
N SER A 42 8.28 5.11 3.44
CA SER A 42 8.27 4.54 4.79
C SER A 42 7.60 5.48 5.79
N PRO A 43 7.15 5.00 6.98
CA PRO A 43 6.47 5.82 8.00
C PRO A 43 7.44 6.73 8.79
N TRP A 44 8.41 7.36 8.12
CA TRP A 44 9.39 8.25 8.74
C TRP A 44 8.83 9.68 8.84
N ILE A 45 7.78 9.82 9.63
CA ILE A 45 6.90 10.98 9.77
C ILE A 45 6.84 11.37 11.25
N GLY A 46 6.75 12.66 11.58
CA GLY A 46 6.72 13.14 12.95
C GLY A 46 5.67 12.46 13.82
N CYS A 47 4.42 12.39 13.38
CA CYS A 47 3.35 11.74 14.15
C CYS A 47 3.50 10.22 14.31
N TYR A 48 4.41 9.57 13.57
CA TYR A 48 4.79 8.16 13.74
C TYR A 48 6.01 7.98 14.66
N GLY A 49 6.52 9.07 15.26
CA GLY A 49 7.63 9.03 16.21
C GLY A 49 9.01 9.13 15.58
N ASP A 50 9.10 9.56 14.32
CA ASP A 50 10.39 9.77 13.67
C ASP A 50 11.03 11.08 14.17
N GLU A 51 12.21 11.00 14.76
CA GLU A 51 12.90 12.14 15.35
C GLU A 51 13.48 13.11 14.31
N VAL A 52 13.80 12.63 13.09
CA VAL A 52 14.38 13.47 12.01
C VAL A 52 13.31 14.36 11.38
N ASN A 53 12.09 13.86 11.26
CA ASN A 53 10.96 14.58 10.70
C ASN A 53 9.96 15.08 11.76
N LYS A 54 10.29 15.04 13.06
CA LYS A 54 9.42 15.37 14.18
C LYS A 54 8.64 16.68 14.00
N ASP A 55 9.29 17.74 13.51
CA ASP A 55 8.67 19.05 13.31
C ASP A 55 8.63 19.45 11.81
N SER A 56 8.81 18.47 10.92
CA SER A 56 8.98 18.73 9.49
C SER A 56 7.86 18.16 8.60
N THR A 57 6.81 17.60 9.23
CA THR A 57 5.64 17.05 8.55
C THR A 57 4.32 17.56 9.13
N PRO A 58 4.16 18.91 9.27
CA PRO A 58 3.04 19.50 10.01
C PRO A 58 1.66 19.18 9.42
N THR A 59 1.57 19.03 8.11
CA THR A 59 0.30 18.71 7.42
C THR A 59 -0.16 17.29 7.74
N ILE A 60 0.75 16.31 7.64
CA ILE A 60 0.44 14.90 7.94
C ILE A 60 0.17 14.74 9.45
N ASP A 61 0.92 15.44 10.30
CA ASP A 61 0.73 15.45 11.75
C ASP A 61 -0.65 16.03 12.11
N GLN A 62 -1.10 17.06 11.40
CA GLN A 62 -2.44 17.62 11.54
C GLN A 62 -3.52 16.62 11.11
N LEU A 63 -3.35 15.92 9.97
CA LEU A 63 -4.29 14.86 9.55
C LEU A 63 -4.43 13.78 10.64
N ALA A 64 -3.30 13.35 11.22
CA ALA A 64 -3.30 12.35 12.29
C ALA A 64 -4.01 12.87 13.56
N SER A 65 -3.85 14.15 13.90
CA SER A 65 -4.51 14.77 15.05
C SER A 65 -6.00 14.95 14.87
N GLN A 66 -6.47 15.09 13.63
CA GLN A 66 -7.88 15.27 13.26
C GLN A 66 -8.58 13.95 12.90
N GLY A 67 -7.85 12.85 12.81
CA GLY A 67 -8.35 11.56 12.39
C GLY A 67 -7.93 10.41 13.30
N VAL A 68 -7.88 9.22 12.72
CA VAL A 68 -7.41 7.99 13.32
C VAL A 68 -6.12 7.56 12.63
N LYS A 69 -5.04 7.47 13.41
CA LYS A 69 -3.73 7.00 12.97
C LYS A 69 -3.55 5.53 13.34
N PHE A 70 -3.14 4.70 12.37
CA PHE A 70 -2.79 3.30 12.57
C PHE A 70 -1.27 3.14 12.53
N THR A 71 -0.68 2.67 13.63
CA THR A 71 0.79 2.59 13.75
C THR A 71 1.39 1.30 13.21
N ARG A 72 0.57 0.29 12.89
CA ARG A 72 1.02 -1.02 12.42
C ARG A 72 0.20 -1.50 11.22
N CYS A 73 0.22 -0.72 10.12
CA CYS A 73 -0.36 -1.10 8.85
C CYS A 73 0.68 -1.76 7.95
N TYR A 74 0.32 -2.90 7.33
CA TYR A 74 1.22 -3.69 6.48
C TYR A 74 0.59 -3.96 5.13
N VAL A 75 1.40 -3.79 4.07
CA VAL A 75 0.94 -4.04 2.70
C VAL A 75 1.00 -5.52 2.33
N PRO A 76 0.08 -6.02 1.47
CA PRO A 76 0.08 -7.41 1.03
C PRO A 76 1.27 -7.75 0.11
N CYS A 77 1.90 -6.73 -0.50
CA CYS A 77 3.05 -6.88 -1.37
C CYS A 77 3.94 -5.64 -1.34
N PRO A 78 5.27 -5.76 -1.12
CA PRO A 78 6.18 -4.62 -1.17
C PRO A 78 6.60 -4.24 -2.61
N VAL A 79 5.70 -4.41 -3.59
CA VAL A 79 5.92 -4.10 -5.02
C VAL A 79 4.69 -3.40 -5.60
N CYS A 80 4.90 -2.30 -6.34
CA CYS A 80 3.84 -1.38 -6.78
C CYS A 80 2.63 -2.08 -7.44
N SER A 81 2.82 -2.68 -8.62
CA SER A 81 1.72 -3.22 -9.42
C SER A 81 0.92 -4.32 -8.70
N PRO A 82 1.54 -5.35 -8.08
CA PRO A 82 0.80 -6.32 -7.29
C PRO A 82 0.08 -5.71 -6.08
N CYS A 83 0.72 -4.80 -5.34
CA CYS A 83 0.10 -4.12 -4.21
C CYS A 83 -1.12 -3.29 -4.64
N ARG A 84 -0.97 -2.48 -5.70
CA ARG A 84 -2.06 -1.66 -6.24
C ARG A 84 -3.21 -2.52 -6.76
N SER A 85 -2.90 -3.67 -7.37
CA SER A 85 -3.90 -4.63 -7.81
C SER A 85 -4.67 -5.26 -6.65
N ALA A 86 -3.98 -5.61 -5.56
CA ALA A 86 -4.61 -6.13 -4.36
C ALA A 86 -5.53 -5.08 -3.70
N LEU A 87 -5.06 -3.84 -3.57
CA LEU A 87 -5.86 -2.77 -2.96
C LEU A 87 -7.09 -2.42 -3.79
N ILE A 88 -6.97 -2.33 -5.13
CA ILE A 88 -8.09 -1.94 -5.97
C ILE A 88 -9.16 -3.03 -6.12
N THR A 89 -8.80 -4.30 -5.84
CA THR A 89 -9.74 -5.44 -5.84
C THR A 89 -10.19 -5.86 -4.45
N GLY A 90 -9.53 -5.37 -3.38
CA GLY A 90 -9.78 -5.78 -1.99
C GLY A 90 -9.34 -7.21 -1.67
N ILE A 91 -8.61 -7.88 -2.60
CA ILE A 91 -8.24 -9.29 -2.50
C ILE A 91 -6.71 -9.42 -2.65
N HIS A 92 -6.11 -10.33 -1.90
CA HIS A 92 -4.66 -10.56 -1.93
C HIS A 92 -4.21 -10.93 -3.36
N GLN A 93 -3.13 -10.29 -3.85
CA GLN A 93 -2.67 -10.45 -5.24
C GLN A 93 -2.31 -11.88 -5.61
N THR A 94 -1.93 -12.71 -4.64
CA THR A 94 -1.62 -14.13 -4.88
C THR A 94 -2.87 -14.97 -5.09
N THR A 95 -3.98 -14.64 -4.45
CA THR A 95 -5.27 -15.31 -4.63
C THR A 95 -5.84 -15.04 -6.03
N THR A 96 -5.68 -13.82 -6.52
CA THR A 96 -6.21 -13.40 -7.83
C THR A 96 -5.25 -13.69 -9.01
N GLY A 97 -4.02 -14.17 -8.75
CA GLY A 97 -3.00 -14.38 -9.80
C GLY A 97 -2.30 -13.09 -10.25
N LEU A 98 -2.48 -11.98 -9.53
CA LEU A 98 -1.92 -10.66 -9.87
C LEU A 98 -0.55 -10.39 -9.20
N HIS A 99 0.15 -11.43 -8.77
CA HIS A 99 1.34 -11.37 -7.93
C HIS A 99 2.65 -11.06 -8.69
N ASN A 100 2.72 -11.31 -10.00
CA ASN A 100 3.91 -11.05 -10.81
C ASN A 100 3.86 -9.64 -11.40
N HIS A 101 4.86 -8.81 -11.05
CA HIS A 101 4.90 -7.41 -11.43
C HIS A 101 4.87 -7.22 -12.95
N ARG A 102 3.84 -6.50 -13.44
CA ARG A 102 3.68 -6.11 -14.86
C ARG A 102 3.54 -7.28 -15.85
N SER A 103 2.80 -8.32 -15.46
CA SER A 103 2.56 -9.51 -16.30
C SER A 103 1.45 -9.36 -17.33
N SER A 104 0.72 -8.23 -17.38
CA SER A 104 -0.45 -8.06 -18.26
C SER A 104 -0.27 -6.99 -19.34
N ARG A 105 0.96 -6.83 -19.87
CA ARG A 105 1.29 -5.76 -20.82
C ARG A 105 1.03 -6.10 -22.27
N SER A 106 1.13 -7.38 -22.66
CA SER A 106 0.84 -7.86 -24.02
C SER A 106 -0.45 -8.68 -24.03
N PRO A 107 -1.12 -8.84 -25.19
CA PRO A 107 -2.28 -9.70 -25.30
C PRO A 107 -2.02 -11.14 -24.86
N GLU A 108 -0.82 -11.68 -25.13
CA GLU A 108 -0.43 -13.05 -24.75
C GLU A 108 -0.16 -13.17 -23.24
N GLY A 109 0.36 -12.13 -22.60
CA GLY A 109 0.64 -12.07 -21.17
C GLY A 109 -0.50 -11.45 -20.34
N ALA A 110 -1.64 -11.13 -20.99
CA ALA A 110 -2.76 -10.45 -20.34
C ALA A 110 -3.39 -11.31 -19.24
N ILE A 111 -3.65 -10.68 -18.11
CA ILE A 111 -4.34 -11.29 -16.97
C ILE A 111 -5.70 -10.61 -16.83
N SER A 112 -6.77 -11.40 -16.89
CA SER A 112 -8.12 -10.94 -16.59
C SER A 112 -8.43 -11.17 -15.12
N LEU A 113 -9.25 -10.31 -14.53
CA LEU A 113 -9.75 -10.53 -13.17
C LEU A 113 -10.55 -11.83 -13.12
N PRO A 114 -10.41 -12.65 -12.05
CA PRO A 114 -11.25 -13.82 -11.85
C PRO A 114 -12.74 -13.45 -11.84
N LYS A 115 -13.59 -14.38 -12.28
CA LYS A 115 -15.04 -14.19 -12.26
C LYS A 115 -15.54 -13.86 -10.84
N GLY A 116 -16.31 -12.79 -10.72
CA GLY A 116 -16.87 -12.32 -9.45
C GLY A 116 -15.98 -11.32 -8.71
N VAL A 117 -14.77 -11.06 -9.18
CA VAL A 117 -13.92 -9.98 -8.67
C VAL A 117 -14.34 -8.67 -9.33
N THR A 118 -14.66 -7.67 -8.52
CA THR A 118 -15.06 -6.32 -8.96
C THR A 118 -14.13 -5.31 -8.29
N THR A 119 -13.68 -4.31 -9.04
CA THR A 119 -12.80 -3.27 -8.49
C THR A 119 -13.55 -2.26 -7.62
N VAL A 120 -12.85 -1.65 -6.68
CA VAL A 120 -13.41 -0.61 -5.79
C VAL A 120 -14.07 0.54 -6.57
N PRO A 121 -13.45 1.13 -7.63
CA PRO A 121 -14.12 2.16 -8.42
C PRO A 121 -15.43 1.69 -9.04
N GLU A 122 -15.52 0.46 -9.55
CA GLU A 122 -16.76 -0.08 -10.12
C GLU A 122 -17.87 -0.22 -9.05
N LEU A 123 -17.50 -0.61 -7.82
CA LEU A 123 -18.46 -0.69 -6.70
C LEU A 123 -19.01 0.70 -6.36
N PHE A 124 -18.14 1.71 -6.27
CA PHE A 124 -18.57 3.09 -6.06
C PHE A 124 -19.43 3.62 -7.20
N ARG A 125 -19.08 3.34 -8.47
CA ARG A 125 -19.90 3.73 -9.63
C ARG A 125 -21.29 3.10 -9.61
N LYS A 126 -21.37 1.79 -9.30
CA LYS A 126 -22.67 1.09 -9.12
C LYS A 126 -23.53 1.74 -8.04
N ALA A 127 -22.90 2.30 -7.01
CA ALA A 127 -23.58 3.03 -5.93
C ALA A 127 -23.91 4.49 -6.29
N GLY A 128 -23.62 4.95 -7.50
CA GLY A 128 -23.95 6.30 -7.99
C GLY A 128 -22.89 7.36 -7.71
N TYR A 129 -21.68 6.99 -7.34
CA TYR A 129 -20.54 7.89 -7.23
C TYR A 129 -19.92 8.20 -8.60
N GLU A 130 -19.36 9.38 -8.75
CA GLU A 130 -18.36 9.64 -9.79
C GLU A 130 -16.99 9.15 -9.30
N THR A 131 -16.10 8.77 -10.23
CA THR A 131 -14.81 8.20 -9.87
C THR A 131 -13.67 8.81 -10.68
N PHE A 132 -12.49 8.98 -10.04
CA PHE A 132 -11.28 9.41 -10.75
C PHE A 132 -10.04 8.75 -10.15
N ASN A 133 -8.97 8.68 -10.97
CA ASN A 133 -7.62 8.41 -10.52
C ASN A 133 -6.66 9.39 -11.20
N ALA A 134 -6.10 10.31 -10.44
CA ALA A 134 -5.17 11.31 -10.92
C ALA A 134 -3.73 10.80 -10.72
N GLY A 135 -3.17 10.20 -11.76
CA GLY A 135 -1.82 9.67 -11.77
C GLY A 135 -1.76 8.17 -12.04
N LYS A 136 -0.82 7.49 -11.40
CA LYS A 136 -0.46 6.11 -11.70
C LYS A 136 -1.55 5.10 -11.33
N ASP A 137 -2.01 4.29 -12.30
CA ASP A 137 -2.86 3.11 -12.07
C ASP A 137 -2.00 1.89 -11.71
N ASP A 138 -1.16 1.46 -12.62
CA ASP A 138 -0.20 0.34 -12.52
C ASP A 138 -0.86 -0.99 -12.06
N TYR A 139 -2.10 -1.26 -12.47
CA TYR A 139 -2.77 -2.51 -12.14
C TYR A 139 -2.23 -3.66 -12.99
N ASN A 140 -2.11 -4.83 -12.39
CA ASN A 140 -1.52 -6.02 -13.00
C ASN A 140 -2.57 -6.91 -13.68
N PHE A 141 -3.62 -6.30 -14.23
CA PHE A 141 -4.68 -6.96 -15.00
C PHE A 141 -5.15 -6.04 -16.13
N THR A 142 -5.81 -6.62 -17.12
CA THR A 142 -6.43 -5.86 -18.22
C THR A 142 -7.73 -5.24 -17.77
N TYR A 143 -7.93 -3.97 -18.10
CA TYR A 143 -9.15 -3.21 -17.75
C TYR A 143 -9.41 -2.11 -18.76
N ASP A 144 -10.68 -1.73 -18.90
CA ASP A 144 -11.07 -0.50 -19.54
C ASP A 144 -11.08 0.63 -18.50
N ARG A 145 -10.18 1.61 -18.66
CA ARG A 145 -10.07 2.74 -17.73
C ARG A 145 -11.39 3.52 -17.63
N SER A 146 -12.16 3.64 -18.72
CA SER A 146 -13.44 4.33 -18.72
C SER A 146 -14.55 3.58 -17.96
N ALA A 147 -14.39 2.25 -17.80
CA ALA A 147 -15.26 1.45 -16.93
C ALA A 147 -14.98 1.73 -15.44
N LEU A 148 -13.73 2.04 -15.08
CA LEU A 148 -13.33 2.30 -13.70
C LEU A 148 -13.55 3.77 -13.31
N TYR A 149 -13.21 4.72 -14.19
CA TYR A 149 -13.15 6.15 -13.87
C TYR A 149 -14.04 6.99 -14.77
N SER A 150 -14.85 7.85 -14.15
CA SER A 150 -15.72 8.80 -14.85
C SER A 150 -14.92 9.95 -15.48
N SER A 151 -13.83 10.35 -14.81
CA SER A 151 -12.91 11.38 -15.28
C SER A 151 -11.87 10.83 -16.26
N PRO A 152 -11.56 11.57 -17.35
CA PRO A 152 -10.50 11.20 -18.28
C PRO A 152 -9.08 11.52 -17.77
N ILE A 153 -8.95 12.10 -16.57
CA ILE A 153 -7.66 12.52 -16.03
C ILE A 153 -6.72 11.33 -15.80
N GLU A 154 -5.50 11.43 -16.31
CA GLU A 154 -4.46 10.39 -16.18
C GLU A 154 -3.20 10.90 -15.47
N LYS A 155 -3.02 12.22 -15.42
CA LYS A 155 -1.85 12.84 -14.77
C LYS A 155 -2.16 13.19 -13.32
N SER A 156 -1.12 13.28 -12.50
CA SER A 156 -1.25 13.76 -11.13
C SER A 156 -1.81 15.20 -11.13
N ASP A 157 -2.89 15.39 -10.38
CA ASP A 157 -3.57 16.67 -10.20
C ASP A 157 -4.11 16.72 -8.77
N PHE A 158 -3.79 17.77 -8.03
CA PHE A 158 -4.15 17.92 -6.62
C PHE A 158 -5.61 18.32 -6.40
N ALA A 159 -6.33 18.65 -7.46
CA ALA A 159 -7.75 19.03 -7.46
C ALA A 159 -8.55 18.29 -8.53
N ALA A 160 -8.18 17.03 -8.79
CA ALA A 160 -8.75 16.22 -9.88
C ALA A 160 -10.28 16.05 -9.85
N TRP A 161 -10.94 16.20 -8.71
CA TRP A 161 -12.41 16.22 -8.58
C TRP A 161 -13.06 17.36 -9.38
N ARG A 162 -12.32 18.45 -9.69
CA ARG A 162 -12.81 19.55 -10.53
C ARG A 162 -13.13 19.13 -11.98
N THR A 163 -12.73 17.90 -12.37
CA THR A 163 -13.05 17.29 -13.68
C THR A 163 -14.37 16.53 -13.69
N LEU A 164 -15.03 16.40 -12.54
CA LEU A 164 -16.30 15.72 -12.37
C LEU A 164 -17.47 16.71 -12.52
N SER A 165 -18.73 16.20 -12.57
CA SER A 165 -19.92 17.02 -12.70
C SER A 165 -20.19 17.91 -11.47
N GLY A 166 -19.73 17.49 -10.30
CA GLY A 166 -19.99 18.15 -9.02
C GLY A 166 -21.37 17.88 -8.42
N GLU A 167 -22.22 17.10 -9.11
CA GLU A 167 -23.60 16.81 -8.68
C GLU A 167 -23.71 15.58 -7.77
N LYS A 168 -22.68 14.74 -7.78
CA LYS A 168 -22.66 13.46 -7.08
C LYS A 168 -21.44 13.36 -6.14
N PRO A 169 -21.51 12.54 -5.09
CA PRO A 169 -20.31 12.22 -4.32
C PRO A 169 -19.29 11.51 -5.22
N PHE A 170 -18.02 11.61 -4.86
CA PHE A 170 -16.94 10.95 -5.59
C PHE A 170 -16.18 9.93 -4.75
N PHE A 171 -15.66 8.90 -5.42
CA PHE A 171 -14.50 8.12 -4.99
C PHE A 171 -13.32 8.54 -5.85
N GLY A 172 -12.28 9.09 -5.23
CA GLY A 172 -11.12 9.61 -5.94
C GLY A 172 -9.81 9.06 -5.41
N GLN A 173 -8.83 8.97 -6.31
CA GLN A 173 -7.45 8.68 -5.97
C GLN A 173 -6.55 9.79 -6.50
N ILE A 174 -5.71 10.36 -5.63
CA ILE A 174 -4.63 11.28 -6.03
C ILE A 174 -3.31 10.58 -5.72
N GLN A 175 -2.51 10.35 -6.77
CA GLN A 175 -1.25 9.65 -6.69
C GLN A 175 -0.10 10.64 -6.48
N LEU A 176 0.54 10.60 -5.31
CA LEU A 176 1.71 11.39 -4.99
C LEU A 176 3.00 10.61 -5.30
N PHE A 177 4.03 11.32 -5.79
CA PHE A 177 5.31 10.70 -6.13
C PHE A 177 6.05 10.13 -4.91
N GLY A 178 5.79 10.61 -3.70
CA GLY A 178 6.35 10.08 -2.47
C GLY A 178 7.86 9.92 -2.52
N GLY A 179 8.37 8.71 -2.24
CA GLY A 179 9.79 8.38 -2.30
C GLY A 179 10.43 8.47 -3.69
N LYS A 180 9.65 8.68 -4.77
CA LYS A 180 10.15 8.96 -6.13
C LYS A 180 10.29 10.45 -6.42
N SER A 181 9.87 11.32 -5.52
CA SER A 181 9.98 12.76 -5.67
C SER A 181 11.43 13.20 -5.87
N ASN A 182 11.63 14.22 -6.69
CA ASN A 182 12.96 14.79 -6.88
C ASN A 182 13.26 15.83 -5.78
N ALA A 183 13.59 15.36 -4.60
CA ALA A 183 13.89 16.20 -3.44
C ALA A 183 15.26 16.93 -3.51
N ARG A 184 15.99 16.84 -4.63
CA ARG A 184 17.30 17.52 -4.76
C ARG A 184 17.21 19.03 -4.64
N LYS A 185 16.07 19.62 -4.96
CA LYS A 185 15.81 21.08 -4.89
C LYS A 185 14.98 21.46 -3.65
N TRP A 186 14.72 20.51 -2.75
CA TRP A 186 14.00 20.84 -1.51
C TRP A 186 14.82 21.79 -0.66
N PRO A 187 14.27 22.93 -0.20
CA PRO A 187 15.07 23.99 0.45
C PRO A 187 15.61 23.57 1.81
N GLU A 188 14.84 22.81 2.57
CA GLU A 188 15.17 22.41 3.95
C GLU A 188 15.62 20.95 3.99
N ARG A 189 16.73 20.66 3.30
CA ARG A 189 17.25 19.30 3.21
C ARG A 189 17.85 18.82 4.53
N VAL A 190 17.65 17.53 4.81
CA VAL A 190 18.30 16.87 5.94
C VAL A 190 19.81 16.81 5.71
N ASP A 191 20.59 17.17 6.73
CA ASP A 191 22.04 17.00 6.70
C ASP A 191 22.40 15.50 6.78
N PRO A 192 23.01 14.92 5.74
CA PRO A 192 23.40 13.52 5.78
C PRO A 192 24.39 13.18 6.89
N THR A 193 25.16 14.14 7.37
CA THR A 193 26.18 13.91 8.42
C THR A 193 25.56 13.69 9.80
N SER A 194 24.33 14.19 10.01
CA SER A 194 23.57 13.98 11.25
C SER A 194 22.92 12.61 11.37
N LEU A 195 22.96 11.79 10.32
CA LEU A 195 22.28 10.49 10.26
C LEU A 195 23.27 9.33 10.26
N ALA A 196 22.84 8.20 10.82
CA ALA A 196 23.42 6.89 10.55
C ALA A 196 22.44 6.07 9.69
N PRO A 197 22.90 5.41 8.62
CA PRO A 197 22.04 4.51 7.87
C PRO A 197 21.70 3.27 8.73
N PRO A 198 20.62 2.52 8.37
CA PRO A 198 20.33 1.24 9.02
C PRO A 198 21.56 0.31 9.05
N PRO A 199 21.72 -0.54 10.08
CA PRO A 199 22.94 -1.33 10.31
C PRO A 199 23.27 -2.33 9.20
N TYR A 200 22.31 -2.64 8.33
CA TYR A 200 22.52 -3.47 7.15
C TYR A 200 23.09 -2.69 5.93
N PHE A 201 23.49 -1.44 6.11
CA PHE A 201 24.23 -0.67 5.10
C PHE A 201 25.59 -0.21 5.64
N PRO A 202 26.60 -0.05 4.75
CA PRO A 202 27.84 0.60 5.13
C PRO A 202 27.59 2.04 5.58
N ASP A 203 28.16 2.45 6.71
CA ASP A 203 28.09 3.82 7.15
C ASP A 203 29.12 4.68 6.41
N THR A 204 28.74 5.13 5.23
CA THR A 204 29.55 6.00 4.37
C THR A 204 28.77 7.25 3.93
N PRO A 205 29.46 8.31 3.46
CA PRO A 205 28.78 9.51 2.98
C PRO A 205 27.73 9.21 1.89
N LEU A 206 27.94 8.18 1.06
CA LEU A 206 27.00 7.79 0.02
C LEU A 206 25.69 7.24 0.61
N PHE A 207 25.78 6.31 1.56
CA PHE A 207 24.58 5.71 2.17
C PHE A 207 23.86 6.70 3.08
N ARG A 208 24.58 7.54 3.81
CA ARG A 208 24.00 8.67 4.57
C ARG A 208 23.25 9.64 3.67
N LYS A 209 23.81 10.00 2.49
CA LYS A 209 23.16 10.85 1.48
C LYS A 209 21.84 10.27 1.01
N TRP A 210 21.78 8.97 0.68
CA TRP A 210 20.55 8.35 0.20
C TRP A 210 19.54 8.13 1.32
N HIS A 211 20.00 7.89 2.54
CA HIS A 211 19.15 7.82 3.71
C HIS A 211 18.49 9.18 3.98
N ALA A 212 19.26 10.27 4.02
CA ALA A 212 18.78 11.64 4.16
C ALA A 212 17.79 12.02 3.05
N PHE A 213 18.08 11.62 1.81
CA PHE A 213 17.21 11.91 0.66
C PHE A 213 15.79 11.38 0.82
N HIS A 214 15.61 10.26 1.48
CA HIS A 214 14.26 9.75 1.73
C HIS A 214 13.47 10.63 2.71
N PHE A 215 14.10 11.15 3.75
CA PHE A 215 13.45 12.12 4.66
C PHE A 215 13.01 13.38 3.91
N ASP A 216 13.85 13.89 3.00
CA ASP A 216 13.49 15.03 2.14
C ASP A 216 12.26 14.71 1.28
N THR A 217 12.12 13.47 0.76
CA THR A 217 10.93 13.10 -0.02
C THR A 217 9.66 13.03 0.83
N VAL A 218 9.77 12.68 2.11
CA VAL A 218 8.65 12.71 3.06
C VAL A 218 8.20 14.16 3.31
N ARG A 219 9.12 15.10 3.49
CA ARG A 219 8.80 16.53 3.64
C ARG A 219 8.11 17.11 2.41
N MET A 220 8.57 16.73 1.20
CA MET A 220 7.87 17.09 -0.05
C MET A 220 6.47 16.52 -0.10
N THR A 221 6.27 15.28 0.34
CA THR A 221 4.96 14.65 0.39
C THR A 221 4.02 15.35 1.36
N ASP A 222 4.52 15.81 2.49
CA ASP A 222 3.77 16.64 3.44
C ASP A 222 3.27 17.94 2.77
N HIS A 223 4.16 18.63 2.08
CA HIS A 223 3.81 19.86 1.34
C HIS A 223 2.78 19.60 0.23
N ASP A 224 2.93 18.53 -0.55
CA ASP A 224 1.97 18.19 -1.61
C ASP A 224 0.61 17.74 -1.04
N THR A 225 0.61 17.07 0.11
CA THR A 225 -0.61 16.79 0.88
C THR A 225 -1.33 18.08 1.26
N GLY A 226 -0.59 19.09 1.73
CA GLY A 226 -1.12 20.41 2.07
C GLY A 226 -1.87 21.07 0.91
N LYS A 227 -1.33 21.00 -0.31
CA LYS A 227 -2.00 21.53 -1.51
C LYS A 227 -3.33 20.86 -1.80
N ILE A 228 -3.43 19.54 -1.59
CA ILE A 228 -4.70 18.80 -1.77
C ILE A 228 -5.74 19.28 -0.74
N LEU A 229 -5.33 19.42 0.53
CA LEU A 229 -6.23 19.87 1.59
C LEU A 229 -6.70 21.32 1.37
N GLU A 230 -5.80 22.20 0.92
CA GLU A 230 -6.13 23.59 0.58
C GLU A 230 -7.14 23.64 -0.56
N ALA A 231 -6.93 22.89 -1.64
CA ALA A 231 -7.86 22.82 -2.76
C ALA A 231 -9.25 22.26 -2.34
N LEU A 232 -9.29 21.21 -1.48
CA LEU A 232 -10.57 20.71 -0.93
C LEU A 232 -11.30 21.78 -0.11
N LYS A 233 -10.55 22.57 0.67
CA LYS A 233 -11.09 23.65 1.48
C LYS A 233 -11.62 24.81 0.61
N GLU A 234 -10.86 25.21 -0.41
CA GLU A 234 -11.28 26.24 -1.38
C GLU A 234 -12.58 25.88 -2.09
N ASP A 235 -12.75 24.61 -2.46
CA ASP A 235 -13.95 24.11 -3.13
C ASP A 235 -15.10 23.78 -2.16
N GLY A 236 -14.91 23.97 -0.83
CA GLY A 236 -15.92 23.69 0.18
C GLY A 236 -16.20 22.18 0.38
N LEU A 237 -15.31 21.30 -0.07
CA LEU A 237 -15.50 19.85 -0.05
C LEU A 237 -14.87 19.16 1.16
N LEU A 238 -13.93 19.81 1.85
CA LEU A 238 -13.12 19.20 2.93
C LEU A 238 -14.00 18.58 4.02
N GLU A 239 -15.07 19.28 4.43
CA GLU A 239 -15.95 18.83 5.51
C GLU A 239 -16.81 17.61 5.17
N ASN A 240 -17.03 17.34 3.87
CA ASN A 240 -17.80 16.19 3.38
C ASN A 240 -16.91 15.14 2.70
N THR A 241 -15.59 15.17 2.95
CA THR A 241 -14.64 14.22 2.36
C THR A 241 -13.96 13.41 3.44
N LEU A 242 -14.03 12.07 3.33
CA LEU A 242 -13.25 11.14 4.12
C LEU A 242 -11.96 10.88 3.38
N ILE A 243 -10.84 11.16 4.03
CA ILE A 243 -9.50 11.06 3.46
C ILE A 243 -8.80 9.84 4.05
N PHE A 244 -8.31 8.97 3.16
CA PHE A 244 -7.42 7.85 3.47
C PHE A 244 -6.03 8.21 2.94
N TRP A 245 -5.10 8.48 3.83
CA TRP A 245 -3.73 8.84 3.52
C TRP A 245 -2.80 7.66 3.81
N PHE A 246 -2.17 7.08 2.76
CA PHE A 246 -1.38 5.86 2.87
C PHE A 246 -0.42 5.69 1.68
N THR A 247 0.48 4.68 1.74
CA THR A 247 1.44 4.37 0.68
C THR A 247 1.33 2.93 0.18
N ASP A 248 1.88 2.66 -1.01
CA ASP A 248 1.87 1.32 -1.61
C ASP A 248 2.88 0.36 -0.98
N HIS A 249 4.02 0.82 -0.50
CA HIS A 249 5.03 0.03 0.22
C HIS A 249 6.16 0.94 0.73
N GLY A 250 7.17 0.34 1.40
CA GLY A 250 8.32 1.06 1.92
C GLY A 250 9.19 1.73 0.84
N ASN A 251 10.13 2.54 1.27
CA ASN A 251 10.92 3.44 0.43
C ASN A 251 11.77 2.73 -0.63
N ASN A 252 12.11 3.46 -1.68
CA ASN A 252 12.87 2.93 -2.80
C ASN A 252 14.38 3.25 -2.73
N HIS A 253 14.81 3.99 -1.73
CA HIS A 253 16.22 4.34 -1.51
C HIS A 253 16.93 3.38 -0.56
N SER A 254 16.26 2.31 -0.14
CA SER A 254 16.79 1.21 0.64
C SER A 254 16.59 -0.12 -0.08
N LEU A 255 17.61 -0.98 -0.05
CA LEU A 255 17.58 -2.30 -0.68
C LEU A 255 16.94 -3.39 0.18
N ARG A 256 16.48 -3.09 1.40
CA ARG A 256 15.66 -4.00 2.22
C ARG A 256 14.24 -3.46 2.44
N ALA A 257 13.85 -2.38 1.77
CA ALA A 257 12.51 -1.84 1.81
C ALA A 257 11.68 -2.31 0.58
N LYS A 258 11.50 -1.46 -0.42
CA LYS A 258 10.82 -1.85 -1.66
C LYS A 258 11.36 -3.17 -2.22
N GLN A 259 10.48 -4.09 -2.60
CA GLN A 259 10.70 -5.45 -3.09
C GLN A 259 10.96 -6.51 -2.01
N PHE A 260 11.13 -6.16 -0.74
CA PHE A 260 11.46 -7.12 0.31
C PHE A 260 10.34 -7.22 1.35
N CYS A 261 10.04 -8.45 1.78
CA CYS A 261 9.00 -8.72 2.77
C CYS A 261 9.47 -8.50 4.23
N THR A 262 10.40 -7.56 4.42
CA THR A 262 10.91 -7.10 5.71
C THR A 262 10.02 -6.01 6.32
N GLU A 263 10.25 -5.63 7.57
CA GLU A 263 9.53 -4.53 8.23
C GLU A 263 9.62 -3.24 7.42
N SER A 264 10.83 -2.86 6.97
CA SER A 264 11.03 -1.65 6.17
C SER A 264 10.35 -1.65 4.80
N GLY A 265 10.05 -2.84 4.25
CA GLY A 265 9.37 -2.97 2.95
C GLY A 265 7.85 -3.00 3.04
N THR A 266 7.32 -3.53 4.14
CA THR A 266 5.89 -3.84 4.27
C THR A 266 5.14 -2.95 5.26
N HIS A 267 5.82 -2.38 6.25
CA HIS A 267 5.24 -1.45 7.22
C HIS A 267 5.04 -0.07 6.59
N VAL A 268 3.81 0.41 6.61
CA VAL A 268 3.40 1.64 5.93
C VAL A 268 2.54 2.51 6.85
N PRO A 269 2.54 3.84 6.66
CA PRO A 269 1.62 4.72 7.38
C PRO A 269 0.18 4.55 6.85
N LEU A 270 -0.80 4.71 7.76
CA LEU A 270 -2.21 4.82 7.43
C LEU A 270 -2.87 5.83 8.37
N ILE A 271 -3.48 6.86 7.80
CA ILE A 271 -4.30 7.84 8.51
C ILE A 271 -5.65 7.91 7.82
N ILE A 272 -6.74 7.85 8.59
CA ILE A 272 -8.11 8.02 8.10
C ILE A 272 -8.72 9.20 8.85
N THR A 273 -9.17 10.23 8.10
CA THR A 273 -9.71 11.45 8.68
C THR A 273 -10.93 11.97 7.92
N GLY A 274 -11.69 12.85 8.54
CA GLY A 274 -12.90 13.45 8.01
C GLY A 274 -14.07 13.36 8.98
N ARG A 275 -15.21 13.94 8.62
CA ARG A 275 -16.41 13.92 9.48
C ARG A 275 -17.20 12.62 9.29
N HIS A 276 -17.11 11.74 10.25
CA HIS A 276 -17.89 10.50 10.32
C HIS A 276 -18.00 10.07 11.79
N GLU A 277 -19.16 9.55 12.22
CA GLU A 277 -19.40 9.16 13.61
C GLU A 277 -18.44 8.10 14.14
N ALA A 278 -17.97 7.21 13.26
CA ALA A 278 -16.99 6.17 13.59
C ALA A 278 -15.56 6.72 13.76
N LEU A 279 -15.24 7.92 13.25
CA LEU A 279 -13.91 8.51 13.31
C LEU A 279 -13.77 9.41 14.54
N LYS A 280 -13.05 8.93 15.54
CA LYS A 280 -12.76 9.72 16.74
C LYS A 280 -11.40 10.41 16.56
N ALA A 281 -11.44 11.72 16.37
CA ALA A 281 -10.24 12.54 16.15
C ALA A 281 -9.17 12.33 17.23
N GLY A 282 -7.90 12.36 16.81
CA GLY A 282 -6.74 12.18 17.69
C GLY A 282 -6.53 10.76 18.20
N THR A 283 -7.26 9.78 17.65
CA THR A 283 -7.11 8.37 18.08
C THR A 283 -5.87 7.75 17.43
N THR A 284 -5.06 7.06 18.22
CA THR A 284 -4.00 6.19 17.74
C THR A 284 -4.39 4.74 17.99
N ARG A 285 -4.36 3.92 16.93
CA ARG A 285 -4.63 2.48 16.98
C ARG A 285 -3.35 1.71 16.68
N SER A 286 -3.03 0.73 17.51
CA SER A 286 -1.76 -0.03 17.45
C SER A 286 -1.93 -1.51 17.18
N GLU A 287 -3.12 -1.99 16.85
CA GLU A 287 -3.33 -3.34 16.37
C GLU A 287 -2.74 -3.55 14.97
N LEU A 288 -2.56 -4.81 14.58
CA LEU A 288 -2.15 -5.17 13.24
C LEU A 288 -3.27 -4.89 12.23
N VAL A 289 -2.93 -4.15 11.17
CA VAL A 289 -3.82 -3.78 10.09
C VAL A 289 -3.20 -4.24 8.77
N SER A 290 -3.99 -4.88 7.92
CA SER A 290 -3.64 -5.10 6.52
C SER A 290 -4.06 -3.89 5.69
N ALA A 291 -3.23 -3.45 4.75
CA ALA A 291 -3.66 -2.42 3.82
C ALA A 291 -4.89 -2.84 2.97
N LEU A 292 -5.20 -4.14 2.91
CA LEU A 292 -6.45 -4.64 2.34
C LEU A 292 -7.71 -4.21 3.13
N ASP A 293 -7.54 -3.75 4.36
CA ASP A 293 -8.64 -3.19 5.16
C ASP A 293 -9.06 -1.78 4.66
N ILE A 294 -8.19 -1.08 3.90
CA ILE A 294 -8.47 0.25 3.34
C ILE A 294 -9.68 0.22 2.39
N PRO A 295 -9.73 -0.63 1.35
CA PRO A 295 -10.90 -0.70 0.45
C PRO A 295 -12.19 -1.11 1.18
N ALA A 296 -12.13 -2.10 2.07
CA ALA A 296 -13.29 -2.54 2.86
C ALA A 296 -13.83 -1.40 3.75
N THR A 297 -12.94 -0.71 4.45
CA THR A 297 -13.28 0.44 5.29
C THR A 297 -13.83 1.62 4.47
N SER A 298 -13.26 1.87 3.28
CA SER A 298 -13.73 2.94 2.39
C SER A 298 -15.18 2.73 1.94
N LEU A 299 -15.53 1.49 1.56
CA LEU A 299 -16.91 1.12 1.20
C LEU A 299 -17.84 1.27 2.42
N ALA A 300 -17.45 0.70 3.56
CA ALA A 300 -18.28 0.72 4.76
C ALA A 300 -18.55 2.15 5.28
N LEU A 301 -17.54 3.03 5.32
CA LEU A 301 -17.72 4.42 5.73
C LEU A 301 -18.54 5.25 4.72
N ALA A 302 -18.61 4.81 3.47
CA ALA A 302 -19.51 5.37 2.46
C ALA A 302 -20.95 4.81 2.57
N GLY A 303 -21.22 3.92 3.54
CA GLY A 303 -22.51 3.24 3.71
C GLY A 303 -22.79 2.21 2.62
N LEU A 304 -21.73 1.64 2.03
CA LEU A 304 -21.83 0.61 0.97
C LEU A 304 -21.50 -0.76 1.53
N GLU A 305 -22.08 -1.79 0.93
CA GLU A 305 -21.78 -3.18 1.26
C GLU A 305 -20.35 -3.54 0.86
N VAL A 306 -19.64 -4.22 1.76
CA VAL A 306 -18.32 -4.78 1.51
C VAL A 306 -18.51 -6.18 0.92
N PRO A 307 -17.95 -6.49 -0.28
CA PRO A 307 -18.09 -7.82 -0.86
C PRO A 307 -17.53 -8.92 0.04
N GLU A 308 -18.23 -10.06 0.12
CA GLU A 308 -17.82 -11.21 0.96
C GLU A 308 -16.46 -11.79 0.58
N ASN A 309 -16.03 -11.61 -0.68
CA ASN A 309 -14.75 -12.10 -1.18
C ASN A 309 -13.58 -11.12 -0.93
N PHE A 310 -13.80 -10.02 -0.21
CA PHE A 310 -12.69 -9.15 0.21
C PHE A 310 -11.91 -9.81 1.35
N ASP A 311 -10.58 -9.75 1.29
CA ASP A 311 -9.69 -10.19 2.38
C ASP A 311 -9.55 -9.15 3.49
N GLY A 312 -9.98 -7.92 3.22
CA GLY A 312 -9.96 -6.79 4.14
C GLY A 312 -11.22 -6.71 4.98
N ASN A 313 -11.07 -6.13 6.19
CA ASN A 313 -12.14 -5.88 7.14
C ASN A 313 -12.45 -4.38 7.26
N ASN A 314 -13.69 -4.03 7.61
CA ASN A 314 -14.00 -2.68 8.04
C ASN A 314 -13.35 -2.43 9.42
N LEU A 315 -12.37 -1.54 9.48
CA LEU A 315 -11.65 -1.18 10.70
C LEU A 315 -12.53 -0.52 11.78
N PHE A 316 -13.71 -0.05 11.43
CA PHE A 316 -14.64 0.63 12.33
C PHE A 316 -15.96 -0.13 12.54
N ALA A 317 -16.02 -1.41 12.15
CA ALA A 317 -17.18 -2.25 12.47
C ALA A 317 -17.33 -2.40 13.99
N ALA A 318 -18.57 -2.45 14.48
CA ALA A 318 -18.84 -2.59 15.90
C ALA A 318 -18.30 -3.90 16.50
N ASP A 319 -18.18 -4.92 15.68
CA ASP A 319 -17.64 -6.25 15.99
C ASP A 319 -16.20 -6.45 15.47
N HIS A 320 -15.51 -5.38 15.12
CA HIS A 320 -14.13 -5.46 14.63
C HIS A 320 -13.22 -6.20 15.61
N GLN A 321 -12.50 -7.19 15.08
CA GLN A 321 -11.49 -7.95 15.81
C GLN A 321 -10.11 -7.62 15.25
N ALA A 322 -9.16 -7.32 16.12
CA ALA A 322 -7.76 -7.14 15.74
C ALA A 322 -7.21 -8.41 15.10
N ARG A 323 -6.41 -8.25 14.06
CA ARG A 323 -5.76 -9.37 13.39
C ARG A 323 -4.67 -9.98 14.27
N GLU A 324 -4.60 -11.30 14.35
CA GLU A 324 -3.47 -11.99 15.00
C GLU A 324 -2.20 -11.93 14.16
N PHE A 325 -2.36 -11.85 12.83
CA PHE A 325 -1.24 -11.75 11.89
C PHE A 325 -1.65 -11.03 10.60
N VAL A 326 -0.65 -10.56 9.86
CA VAL A 326 -0.78 -10.12 8.48
C VAL A 326 0.23 -10.84 7.59
N ILE A 327 -0.15 -11.08 6.33
CA ILE A 327 0.70 -11.73 5.34
C ILE A 327 1.15 -10.71 4.31
N SER A 328 2.44 -10.78 3.96
CA SER A 328 2.98 -10.09 2.79
C SER A 328 3.68 -11.09 1.88
N ALA A 329 3.50 -10.95 0.60
CA ALA A 329 4.02 -11.86 -0.41
C ALA A 329 4.74 -11.09 -1.52
N ARG A 330 5.88 -11.61 -1.95
CA ARG A 330 6.59 -11.13 -3.12
C ARG A 330 6.88 -12.30 -4.05
N ASP A 331 6.64 -12.08 -5.32
CA ASP A 331 7.02 -12.97 -6.41
C ASP A 331 7.93 -12.22 -7.39
N ARG A 332 7.85 -12.43 -8.70
CA ARG A 332 8.69 -11.72 -9.66
C ARG A 332 8.48 -10.21 -9.61
N CYS A 333 9.58 -9.46 -9.61
CA CYS A 333 9.57 -8.00 -9.77
C CYS A 333 10.40 -7.61 -10.98
N ASP A 334 9.77 -7.02 -12.00
CA ASP A 334 10.35 -6.86 -13.34
C ASP A 334 10.97 -8.19 -13.82
N TYR A 335 12.29 -8.27 -14.07
CA TYR A 335 12.97 -9.49 -14.48
C TYR A 335 13.51 -10.36 -13.33
N THR A 336 13.44 -9.87 -12.08
CA THR A 336 13.98 -10.59 -10.92
C THR A 336 12.96 -11.58 -10.38
N ILE A 337 13.17 -12.86 -10.61
CA ILE A 337 12.28 -13.93 -10.12
C ILE A 337 12.63 -14.27 -8.70
N ASP A 338 11.61 -14.26 -7.85
CA ASP A 338 11.70 -14.66 -6.46
C ASP A 338 10.36 -15.24 -5.99
N ARG A 339 10.34 -15.86 -4.81
CA ARG A 339 9.14 -16.24 -4.08
C ARG A 339 9.40 -16.15 -2.59
N ILE A 340 8.81 -15.12 -1.98
CA ILE A 340 8.95 -14.84 -0.55
C ILE A 340 7.56 -14.68 0.04
N ARG A 341 7.37 -15.24 1.24
CA ARG A 341 6.18 -15.03 2.06
C ARG A 341 6.59 -14.61 3.45
N SER A 342 5.90 -13.64 4.05
CA SER A 342 6.15 -13.28 5.44
C SER A 342 4.86 -13.24 6.25
N VAL A 343 4.98 -13.65 7.52
CA VAL A 343 3.95 -13.55 8.54
C VAL A 343 4.42 -12.54 9.58
N ARG A 344 3.64 -11.49 9.80
CA ARG A 344 3.86 -10.49 10.85
C ARG A 344 2.82 -10.70 11.94
N THR A 345 3.23 -11.14 13.11
CA THR A 345 2.43 -11.20 14.33
C THR A 345 2.74 -10.00 15.21
N GLU A 346 2.21 -9.91 16.43
CA GLU A 346 2.40 -8.74 17.30
C GLU A 346 3.87 -8.39 17.54
N ASP A 347 4.70 -9.39 17.80
CA ASP A 347 6.09 -9.21 18.20
C ASP A 347 7.11 -9.74 17.19
N PHE A 348 6.70 -10.70 16.36
CA PHE A 348 7.60 -11.43 15.48
C PHE A 348 7.29 -11.22 14.01
N ARG A 349 8.36 -11.30 13.21
CA ARG A 349 8.27 -11.51 11.78
C ARG A 349 8.92 -12.83 11.40
N TYR A 350 8.18 -13.63 10.67
CA TYR A 350 8.67 -14.83 10.02
C TYR A 350 8.71 -14.60 8.52
N ILE A 351 9.82 -15.01 7.87
CA ILE A 351 9.99 -14.95 6.41
C ILE A 351 10.36 -16.34 5.91
N ARG A 352 9.68 -16.81 4.87
CA ARG A 352 10.03 -18.01 4.13
C ARG A 352 10.50 -17.63 2.73
N ASN A 353 11.75 -18.03 2.42
CA ASN A 353 12.37 -17.89 1.11
C ASN A 353 12.29 -19.24 0.39
N PHE A 354 11.50 -19.30 -0.69
CA PHE A 354 11.32 -20.55 -1.43
C PHE A 354 12.45 -20.82 -2.44
N LEU A 355 13.14 -19.75 -2.90
CA LEU A 355 14.24 -19.82 -3.84
C LEU A 355 15.54 -19.45 -3.12
N THR A 356 16.24 -20.46 -2.60
CA THR A 356 17.47 -20.29 -1.78
C THR A 356 18.76 -20.49 -2.57
N ASP A 357 18.65 -20.76 -3.87
CA ASP A 357 19.74 -20.94 -4.83
C ASP A 357 20.36 -19.61 -5.29
N ARG A 358 19.82 -18.50 -4.84
CA ARG A 358 20.20 -17.14 -5.23
C ARG A 358 20.32 -16.22 -4.01
N PRO A 359 21.19 -15.17 -4.06
CA PRO A 359 21.36 -14.23 -2.95
C PRO A 359 20.14 -13.32 -2.77
N LEU A 360 20.09 -12.55 -1.66
CA LEU A 360 19.05 -11.57 -1.45
C LEU A 360 19.11 -10.46 -2.51
N LEU A 361 20.31 -9.93 -2.79
CA LEU A 361 20.52 -8.88 -3.80
C LEU A 361 20.82 -9.51 -5.17
N GLN A 362 19.77 -10.08 -5.78
CA GLN A 362 19.82 -10.51 -7.18
C GLN A 362 19.97 -9.31 -8.14
N PRO A 363 20.36 -9.54 -9.42
CA PRO A 363 20.22 -8.52 -10.46
C PRO A 363 18.79 -7.97 -10.51
N GLN A 364 18.66 -6.65 -10.55
CA GLN A 364 17.37 -5.97 -10.49
C GLN A 364 17.40 -4.61 -11.21
N TYR A 365 16.25 -4.05 -11.52
CA TYR A 365 16.13 -2.79 -12.26
C TYR A 365 16.79 -1.57 -11.56
N ARG A 366 17.10 -1.66 -10.26
CA ARG A 366 17.81 -0.63 -9.48
C ARG A 366 19.34 -0.80 -9.48
N ASP A 367 19.89 -1.74 -10.25
CA ASP A 367 21.34 -2.02 -10.24
C ASP A 367 22.20 -0.83 -10.69
N LYS A 368 21.63 0.09 -11.47
CA LYS A 368 22.31 1.34 -11.88
C LYS A 368 22.29 2.45 -10.82
N ARG A 369 21.65 2.25 -9.67
CA ARG A 369 21.66 3.23 -8.57
C ARG A 369 23.02 3.25 -7.90
N GLU A 370 23.52 4.44 -7.56
CA GLU A 370 24.85 4.65 -6.94
C GLU A 370 25.10 3.71 -5.75
N TYR A 371 24.11 3.57 -4.86
CA TYR A 371 24.24 2.71 -3.67
C TYR A 371 24.24 1.21 -4.02
N THR A 372 23.54 0.77 -5.07
CA THR A 372 23.57 -0.63 -5.52
C THR A 372 24.91 -0.95 -6.18
N VAL A 373 25.41 -0.02 -7.03
CA VAL A 373 26.74 -0.13 -7.63
C VAL A 373 27.82 -0.22 -6.54
N ALA A 374 27.73 0.63 -5.50
CA ALA A 374 28.70 0.62 -4.40
C ALA A 374 28.68 -0.70 -3.61
N LEU A 375 27.50 -1.29 -3.34
CA LEU A 375 27.40 -2.58 -2.67
C LEU A 375 28.01 -3.71 -3.51
N ARG A 376 27.66 -3.81 -4.81
CA ARG A 376 28.21 -4.86 -5.69
C ARG A 376 29.72 -4.74 -5.81
N ARG A 377 30.22 -3.53 -6.03
CA ARG A 377 31.64 -3.27 -6.08
C ARG A 377 32.33 -3.64 -4.76
N GLY A 378 31.79 -3.24 -3.61
CA GLY A 378 32.35 -3.57 -2.31
C GLY A 378 32.36 -5.08 -2.03
N HIS A 379 31.37 -5.83 -2.51
CA HIS A 379 31.35 -7.30 -2.48
C HIS A 379 32.48 -7.88 -3.35
N GLU A 380 32.61 -7.45 -4.60
CA GLU A 380 33.65 -7.91 -5.53
C GLU A 380 35.08 -7.63 -5.01
N GLU A 381 35.27 -6.50 -4.35
CA GLU A 381 36.54 -6.07 -3.73
C GLU A 381 36.79 -6.68 -2.34
N GLY A 382 35.81 -7.37 -1.73
CA GLY A 382 35.88 -7.87 -0.35
C GLY A 382 35.99 -6.76 0.70
N SER A 383 35.48 -5.57 0.41
CA SER A 383 35.60 -4.37 1.25
C SER A 383 34.35 -4.04 2.06
N LEU A 384 33.26 -4.80 1.90
CA LEU A 384 32.05 -4.63 2.70
C LEU A 384 32.25 -5.08 4.16
N PRO A 385 31.56 -4.43 5.14
CA PRO A 385 31.41 -5.03 6.46
C PRO A 385 30.80 -6.43 6.35
N THR A 386 31.30 -7.40 7.13
CA THR A 386 30.87 -8.81 7.08
C THR A 386 29.35 -8.96 7.15
N LEU A 387 28.70 -8.28 8.07
CA LEU A 387 27.23 -8.31 8.20
C LEU A 387 26.51 -7.88 6.92
N VAL A 388 26.98 -6.82 6.27
CA VAL A 388 26.40 -6.29 5.05
C VAL A 388 26.55 -7.29 3.91
N ASP A 389 27.75 -7.85 3.77
CA ASP A 389 28.07 -8.84 2.74
C ASP A 389 27.23 -10.11 2.91
N GLU A 390 27.13 -10.63 4.13
CA GLU A 390 26.33 -11.81 4.45
C GLU A 390 24.83 -11.58 4.16
N ILE A 391 24.28 -10.43 4.51
CA ILE A 391 22.86 -10.12 4.27
C ILE A 391 22.52 -10.06 2.77
N PHE A 392 23.35 -9.39 1.97
CA PHE A 392 23.02 -9.14 0.58
C PHE A 392 23.51 -10.19 -0.40
N PHE A 393 24.67 -10.80 -0.11
CA PHE A 393 25.36 -11.71 -1.04
C PHE A 393 25.62 -13.10 -0.46
N GLY A 394 25.44 -13.27 0.84
CA GLY A 394 25.62 -14.56 1.52
C GLY A 394 24.58 -15.60 1.09
N LYS A 395 24.75 -16.83 1.61
CA LYS A 395 23.79 -17.92 1.40
C LYS A 395 22.45 -17.55 2.02
N ARG A 396 21.42 -17.50 1.19
CA ARG A 396 20.08 -17.14 1.62
C ARG A 396 19.45 -18.23 2.50
N PRO A 397 19.01 -17.91 3.73
CA PRO A 397 18.32 -18.89 4.57
C PRO A 397 16.94 -19.22 3.99
N ALA A 398 16.50 -20.47 4.15
CA ALA A 398 15.15 -20.86 3.76
C ALA A 398 14.09 -20.20 4.65
N GLU A 399 14.44 -19.96 5.90
CA GLU A 399 13.54 -19.39 6.91
C GLU A 399 14.27 -18.37 7.78
N GLU A 400 13.55 -17.32 8.10
CA GLU A 400 14.00 -16.25 8.98
C GLU A 400 12.92 -15.97 10.03
N LEU A 401 13.35 -15.73 11.27
CA LEU A 401 12.48 -15.34 12.38
C LEU A 401 13.12 -14.20 13.16
N TYR A 402 12.40 -13.12 13.40
CA TYR A 402 12.90 -11.93 14.07
C TYR A 402 11.96 -11.49 15.20
N ASP A 403 12.49 -11.19 16.38
CA ASP A 403 11.79 -10.52 17.48
C ASP A 403 11.94 -9.00 17.30
N LEU A 404 10.93 -8.36 16.74
CA LEU A 404 10.98 -6.94 16.35
C LEU A 404 11.02 -5.96 17.54
N ARG A 405 10.74 -6.43 18.76
CA ARG A 405 10.92 -5.62 19.98
C ARG A 405 12.39 -5.40 20.31
N LYS A 406 13.28 -6.35 19.90
CA LYS A 406 14.71 -6.35 20.18
C LYS A 406 15.55 -6.08 18.95
N ASP A 407 15.02 -6.43 17.79
CA ASP A 407 15.71 -6.36 16.49
C ASP A 407 14.80 -5.72 15.42
N PRO A 408 14.54 -4.42 15.50
CA PRO A 408 13.66 -3.71 14.56
C PRO A 408 14.24 -3.64 13.14
N HIS A 409 15.54 -3.98 12.98
CA HIS A 409 16.21 -3.99 11.68
C HIS A 409 16.34 -5.40 11.08
N GLU A 410 15.84 -6.43 11.76
CA GLU A 410 15.82 -7.82 11.28
C GLU A 410 17.22 -8.31 10.89
N ILE A 411 18.17 -8.19 11.81
CA ILE A 411 19.58 -8.55 11.63
C ILE A 411 19.87 -9.96 12.12
N HIS A 412 19.27 -10.35 13.26
CA HIS A 412 19.58 -11.59 13.96
C HIS A 412 18.50 -12.63 13.72
N ASN A 413 18.76 -13.53 12.74
CA ASN A 413 17.82 -14.62 12.42
C ASN A 413 17.76 -15.65 13.55
N LEU A 414 16.61 -15.77 14.21
CA LEU A 414 16.33 -16.67 15.32
C LEU A 414 15.87 -18.07 14.88
N ALA A 415 15.64 -18.31 13.58
CA ALA A 415 15.01 -19.54 13.08
C ALA A 415 15.82 -20.82 13.38
N GLY A 416 17.15 -20.69 13.57
CA GLY A 416 18.04 -21.82 13.92
C GLY A 416 18.19 -22.08 15.42
N LEU A 417 17.61 -21.24 16.29
CA LEU A 417 17.82 -21.30 17.73
C LEU A 417 16.78 -22.19 18.42
N PRO A 418 17.18 -23.21 19.21
CA PRO A 418 16.25 -24.14 19.87
C PRO A 418 15.21 -23.45 20.75
N GLU A 419 15.56 -22.38 21.43
CA GLU A 419 14.68 -21.59 22.31
C GLU A 419 13.52 -20.90 21.56
N HIS A 420 13.66 -20.70 20.23
CA HIS A 420 12.64 -20.14 19.38
C HIS A 420 11.87 -21.17 18.53
N ALA A 421 12.13 -22.48 18.72
CA ALA A 421 11.53 -23.54 17.91
C ALA A 421 9.99 -23.57 17.97
N ALA A 422 9.40 -23.27 19.12
CA ALA A 422 7.95 -23.22 19.28
C ALA A 422 7.32 -22.07 18.48
N GLU A 423 7.94 -20.88 18.54
CA GLU A 423 7.48 -19.70 17.80
C GLU A 423 7.66 -19.90 16.29
N LEU A 424 8.77 -20.47 15.86
CA LEU A 424 9.00 -20.84 14.46
C LEU A 424 7.93 -21.82 13.95
N LYS A 425 7.62 -22.85 14.74
CA LYS A 425 6.57 -23.84 14.40
C LYS A 425 5.21 -23.18 14.26
N ARG A 426 4.86 -22.26 15.16
CA ARG A 426 3.59 -21.49 15.10
C ARG A 426 3.50 -20.70 13.81
N HIS A 427 4.53 -19.96 13.44
CA HIS A 427 4.54 -19.13 12.23
C HIS A 427 4.52 -19.96 10.93
N ARG A 428 5.22 -21.11 10.93
CA ARG A 428 5.11 -22.09 9.83
C ARG A 428 3.67 -22.53 9.61
N ALA A 429 2.99 -22.90 10.69
CA ALA A 429 1.59 -23.36 10.60
C ALA A 429 0.66 -22.26 10.09
N ILE A 430 0.83 -21.01 10.55
CA ILE A 430 0.06 -19.86 10.04
C ILE A 430 0.26 -19.73 8.51
N LEU A 431 1.51 -19.73 8.06
CA LEU A 431 1.81 -19.57 6.64
C LEU A 431 1.30 -20.73 5.79
N ASP A 432 1.50 -21.99 6.25
CA ASP A 432 1.09 -23.18 5.52
C ASP A 432 -0.44 -23.24 5.38
N ASN A 433 -1.18 -22.90 6.43
CA ASN A 433 -2.63 -22.79 6.38
C ASN A 433 -3.08 -21.71 5.41
N TRP A 434 -2.48 -20.51 5.50
CA TRP A 434 -2.81 -19.40 4.61
C TRP A 434 -2.56 -19.74 3.13
N ILE A 435 -1.42 -20.36 2.78
CA ILE A 435 -1.11 -20.80 1.40
C ILE A 435 -2.18 -21.76 0.88
N LYS A 436 -2.60 -22.70 1.73
CA LYS A 436 -3.62 -23.70 1.37
C LYS A 436 -5.01 -23.09 1.22
N GLU A 437 -5.43 -22.27 2.18
CA GLU A 437 -6.77 -21.67 2.22
C GLU A 437 -7.00 -20.68 1.10
N THR A 438 -5.97 -19.89 0.74
CA THR A 438 -6.05 -18.87 -0.31
C THR A 438 -5.70 -19.41 -1.70
N ASP A 439 -5.26 -20.66 -1.80
CA ASP A 439 -4.70 -21.22 -3.05
C ASP A 439 -3.67 -20.27 -3.68
N ASP A 440 -2.66 -19.89 -2.88
CA ASP A 440 -1.59 -18.95 -3.26
C ASP A 440 -1.05 -19.29 -4.66
N LYS A 441 -1.41 -18.48 -5.66
CA LYS A 441 -1.04 -18.72 -7.08
C LYS A 441 0.46 -18.63 -7.32
N GLY A 442 1.22 -17.95 -6.45
CA GLY A 442 2.67 -17.92 -6.52
C GLY A 442 3.35 -19.28 -6.26
N GLN A 443 2.62 -20.29 -5.80
CA GLN A 443 3.15 -21.66 -5.72
C GLN A 443 3.29 -22.32 -7.09
N TYR A 444 2.63 -21.79 -8.11
CA TYR A 444 2.71 -22.30 -9.48
C TYR A 444 3.71 -21.49 -10.29
N PRO A 445 4.47 -22.14 -11.19
CA PRO A 445 5.37 -21.41 -12.08
C PRO A 445 4.61 -20.38 -12.94
N GLU A 446 5.21 -19.22 -13.14
CA GLU A 446 4.67 -18.22 -14.07
C GLU A 446 4.57 -18.82 -15.48
N SER A 447 3.54 -18.42 -16.23
CA SER A 447 3.35 -18.90 -17.60
C SER A 447 4.50 -18.50 -18.53
N ASP A 448 4.77 -19.31 -19.54
CA ASP A 448 5.74 -18.98 -20.57
C ASP A 448 5.42 -17.68 -21.32
N ALA A 449 4.13 -17.38 -21.50
CA ALA A 449 3.70 -16.12 -22.10
C ALA A 449 4.10 -14.92 -21.23
N GLY A 450 3.86 -14.97 -19.92
CA GLY A 450 4.28 -13.93 -18.98
C GLY A 450 5.81 -13.74 -18.95
N LEU A 451 6.57 -14.84 -18.92
CA LEU A 451 8.04 -14.77 -18.98
C LEU A 451 8.58 -14.21 -20.29
N ARG A 452 7.97 -14.59 -21.44
CA ARG A 452 8.36 -14.05 -22.76
C ARG A 452 8.18 -12.55 -22.84
N GLU A 453 7.09 -12.01 -22.30
CA GLU A 453 6.85 -10.57 -22.26
C GLU A 453 7.97 -9.84 -21.49
N VAL A 454 8.33 -10.36 -20.32
CA VAL A 454 9.43 -9.81 -19.52
C VAL A 454 10.76 -9.92 -20.26
N TYR A 455 11.03 -11.09 -20.86
CA TYR A 455 12.25 -11.33 -21.64
C TYR A 455 12.35 -10.40 -22.85
N GLN A 456 11.25 -10.12 -23.56
CA GLN A 456 11.23 -9.16 -24.67
C GLN A 456 11.66 -7.77 -24.24
N GLN A 457 11.29 -7.35 -23.02
CA GLN A 457 11.63 -6.03 -22.48
C GLN A 457 13.06 -5.97 -21.94
N TRP A 458 13.53 -7.01 -21.26
CA TRP A 458 14.74 -6.95 -20.43
C TRP A 458 15.91 -7.79 -20.94
N LYS A 459 15.68 -8.69 -21.91
CA LYS A 459 16.71 -9.47 -22.60
C LYS A 459 17.74 -10.11 -21.66
N ASP A 460 19.01 -9.73 -21.80
CA ASP A 460 20.14 -10.29 -21.06
C ASP A 460 20.09 -10.02 -19.54
N ALA A 461 19.24 -9.10 -19.09
CA ALA A 461 19.01 -8.90 -17.67
C ALA A 461 18.19 -10.04 -17.03
N CYS A 462 17.50 -10.84 -17.83
CA CYS A 462 16.73 -12.01 -17.38
C CYS A 462 17.67 -13.21 -17.11
N VAL A 463 18.39 -13.17 -15.99
CA VAL A 463 19.44 -14.15 -15.67
C VAL A 463 18.94 -15.35 -14.86
N ASN A 464 17.73 -15.28 -14.28
CA ASN A 464 17.20 -16.39 -13.48
C ASN A 464 16.94 -17.64 -14.33
N PRO A 465 17.15 -18.85 -13.78
CA PRO A 465 17.05 -20.10 -14.55
C PRO A 465 15.63 -20.38 -15.09
N GLU A 466 14.59 -19.79 -14.50
CA GLU A 466 13.23 -19.92 -14.97
C GLU A 466 13.05 -19.37 -16.40
N TYR A 467 13.92 -18.46 -16.86
CA TYR A 467 13.91 -17.96 -18.23
C TYR A 467 14.50 -18.93 -19.25
N ASP A 468 15.26 -19.96 -18.83
CA ASP A 468 15.92 -20.88 -19.74
C ASP A 468 14.93 -21.63 -20.63
N ARG A 469 13.72 -21.90 -20.11
CA ARG A 469 12.67 -22.59 -20.87
C ARG A 469 12.04 -21.78 -22.00
N ILE A 470 12.28 -20.44 -22.03
CA ILE A 470 11.69 -19.55 -23.04
C ILE A 470 12.76 -18.82 -23.90
N ARG A 471 14.05 -19.02 -23.62
CA ARG A 471 15.13 -18.42 -24.40
C ARG A 471 15.14 -18.99 -25.84
N PRO A 472 15.59 -18.20 -26.84
CA PRO A 472 15.78 -18.72 -28.19
C PRO A 472 16.68 -19.95 -28.18
N GLY A 473 16.22 -21.07 -28.78
CA GLY A 473 16.90 -22.35 -28.74
C GLY A 473 16.51 -23.31 -27.60
N ALA A 474 15.73 -22.92 -26.64
CA ALA A 474 15.16 -23.80 -25.63
C ALA A 474 14.14 -24.74 -26.29
N GLY A 475 14.50 -25.96 -26.57
CA GLY A 475 13.66 -26.96 -27.25
C GLY A 475 14.37 -27.68 -28.39
N GLN A 476 15.64 -27.38 -28.61
CA GLN A 476 16.50 -28.11 -29.58
C GLN A 476 17.54 -29.03 -28.89
N GLN A 477 17.38 -29.32 -27.59
CA GLN A 477 18.19 -30.29 -26.85
C GLN A 477 17.37 -31.52 -26.50
#